data_ad4ec13b5f0081fecbfa0f0e8c85567a
#
_entry.id   ad4ec13b5f0081fecbfa0f0e8c85567a
#
_cell.length_a   1.000
_cell.length_b   1.000
_cell.length_c   1.000
_cell.angle_alpha   90.00
_cell.angle_beta   90.00
_cell.angle_gamma   90.00
#
_symmetry.space_group_name_H-M   'P 1'
#
loop_
_entity.id
_entity.type
_entity.pdbx_description
1 polymer ?
#
loop_
_entity_poly.entity_id
_entity_poly.type
_entity_poly.pdbx_seq_one_letter_code
_entity_poly.pdbx_strand_id
1 'polypeptide(L)'
;MFLAKNVKDNANGRQVVVAWGTECEAMHRDVRHLRSKLEEADTKIILHALDASAQGATQLSIYSPDTSVLVLALRRYPDLCSNSCFVTGSGSSRRVINLKSIADALGPTKTAVLPTFHALTGADVTRSFSGKGKATCWDEFDNPSTPIL
;
A
#
# COMPACT_ATOMS: atom_id res chain seq x y z
N MET A 1 0.45 21.02 -11.15
CA MET A 1 1.45 21.31 -12.21
C MET A 1 2.73 21.97 -11.68
N PHE A 2 2.69 22.98 -10.84
CA PHE A 2 3.89 23.65 -10.29
C PHE A 2 4.79 22.72 -9.44
N LEU A 3 4.23 21.94 -8.53
CA LEU A 3 4.97 20.97 -7.70
C LEU A 3 5.66 19.89 -8.52
N ALA A 4 4.99 19.33 -9.53
CA ALA A 4 5.55 18.29 -10.39
C ALA A 4 6.77 18.82 -11.19
N LYS A 5 6.71 20.03 -11.69
CA LYS A 5 7.83 20.67 -12.39
C LYS A 5 9.02 20.89 -11.44
N ASN A 6 8.76 21.44 -10.26
CA ASN A 6 9.81 21.74 -9.27
C ASN A 6 10.51 20.46 -8.76
N VAL A 7 9.81 19.37 -8.59
CA VAL A 7 10.38 18.07 -8.20
C VAL A 7 11.24 17.50 -9.33
N LYS A 8 10.83 17.65 -10.60
CA LYS A 8 11.62 17.23 -11.76
C LYS A 8 12.92 18.02 -11.87
N ASP A 9 12.84 19.34 -11.73
CA ASP A 9 14.00 20.24 -11.87
C ASP A 9 15.06 19.97 -10.78
N ASN A 10 14.68 19.42 -9.63
CA ASN A 10 15.55 19.13 -8.49
C ASN A 10 15.88 17.63 -8.29
N ALA A 11 15.64 16.78 -9.27
CA ALA A 11 15.81 15.34 -9.13
C ALA A 11 17.26 14.83 -9.05
N ASN A 12 18.26 15.69 -9.28
CA ASN A 12 19.71 15.38 -9.17
C ASN A 12 20.10 14.03 -9.83
N GLY A 13 19.65 13.80 -11.06
CA GLY A 13 19.93 12.56 -11.80
C GLY A 13 19.09 11.33 -11.37
N ARG A 14 18.19 11.47 -10.40
CA ARG A 14 17.26 10.41 -10.03
C ARG A 14 16.05 10.38 -10.96
N GLN A 15 15.55 9.18 -11.24
CA GLN A 15 14.28 9.04 -11.95
C GLN A 15 13.13 9.42 -11.00
N VAL A 16 12.32 10.39 -11.41
CA VAL A 16 11.15 10.83 -10.65
C VAL A 16 9.89 10.59 -11.48
N VAL A 17 8.91 9.99 -10.86
CA VAL A 17 7.55 9.83 -11.38
C VAL A 17 6.62 10.60 -10.45
N VAL A 18 5.79 11.47 -11.01
CA VAL A 18 4.84 12.28 -10.25
C VAL A 18 3.43 12.02 -10.77
N ALA A 19 2.50 11.76 -9.87
CA ALA A 19 1.09 11.58 -10.18
C ALA A 19 0.22 12.61 -9.45
N TRP A 20 -0.81 13.12 -10.13
CA TRP A 20 -1.82 14.01 -9.55
C TRP A 20 -3.14 13.87 -10.31
N GLY A 21 -4.26 13.94 -9.62
CA GLY A 21 -5.56 13.69 -10.25
C GLY A 21 -5.55 12.39 -11.06
N THR A 22 -5.83 12.44 -12.34
CA THR A 22 -5.79 11.30 -13.26
C THR A 22 -4.46 11.19 -14.02
N GLU A 23 -3.59 12.16 -13.88
CA GLU A 23 -2.38 12.33 -14.67
C GLU A 23 -1.14 11.73 -13.97
N CYS A 24 -0.17 11.35 -14.78
CA CYS A 24 1.12 10.87 -14.34
C CYS A 24 2.21 11.29 -15.33
N GLU A 25 3.33 11.76 -14.84
CA GLU A 25 4.51 12.14 -15.64
C GLU A 25 5.81 11.61 -15.04
N ALA A 26 6.78 11.27 -15.90
CA ALA A 26 8.14 10.93 -15.51
C ALA A 26 9.17 11.72 -16.33
N MET A 27 10.42 11.77 -15.83
CA MET A 27 11.47 12.54 -16.50
C MET A 27 12.00 11.88 -17.78
N HIS A 28 12.16 10.56 -17.80
CA HIS A 28 12.92 9.87 -18.83
C HIS A 28 12.24 8.61 -19.38
N ARG A 29 10.95 8.41 -19.11
CA ARG A 29 10.20 7.27 -19.64
C ARG A 29 8.72 7.57 -19.84
N ASP A 30 8.08 6.77 -20.67
CA ASP A 30 6.62 6.78 -20.81
C ASP A 30 5.98 6.11 -19.58
N VAL A 31 5.07 6.83 -18.94
CA VAL A 31 4.31 6.40 -17.75
C VAL A 31 2.81 6.52 -17.95
N ARG A 32 2.34 6.59 -19.21
CA ARG A 32 0.90 6.72 -19.51
C ARG A 32 0.07 5.57 -18.94
N HIS A 33 0.66 4.39 -18.79
CA HIS A 33 0.04 3.23 -18.17
C HIS A 33 -0.23 3.40 -16.65
N LEU A 34 0.43 4.37 -16.00
CA LEU A 34 0.19 4.74 -14.60
C LEU A 34 -0.92 5.80 -14.43
N ARG A 35 -1.43 6.34 -15.53
CA ARG A 35 -2.61 7.20 -15.51
C ARG A 35 -3.80 6.38 -15.02
N SER A 36 -4.47 6.85 -14.00
CA SER A 36 -5.56 6.12 -13.37
C SER A 36 -6.72 7.06 -13.09
N LYS A 37 -7.93 6.63 -13.45
CA LYS A 37 -9.18 7.30 -13.05
C LYS A 37 -9.53 7.04 -11.57
N LEU A 38 -8.75 6.20 -10.89
CA LEU A 38 -8.91 5.96 -9.47
C LEU A 38 -8.55 7.25 -8.73
N GLU A 39 -9.50 7.83 -8.03
CA GLU A 39 -9.31 9.07 -7.27
C GLU A 39 -8.54 8.83 -5.97
N GLU A 40 -8.53 7.58 -5.47
CA GLU A 40 -7.91 7.22 -4.21
C GLU A 40 -6.38 7.21 -4.30
N ALA A 41 -5.73 8.04 -3.48
CA ALA A 41 -4.29 8.15 -3.38
C ALA A 41 -3.62 6.83 -3.01
N ASP A 42 -4.25 6.03 -2.15
CA ASP A 42 -3.75 4.75 -1.65
C ASP A 42 -3.51 3.74 -2.76
N THR A 43 -4.50 3.62 -3.67
CA THR A 43 -4.39 2.74 -4.83
C THR A 43 -3.30 3.19 -5.79
N LYS A 44 -3.11 4.51 -5.96
CA LYS A 44 -2.03 5.05 -6.79
C LYS A 44 -0.64 4.76 -6.22
N ILE A 45 -0.46 4.85 -4.92
CA ILE A 45 0.80 4.48 -4.26
C ILE A 45 1.16 3.03 -4.61
N ILE A 46 0.19 2.11 -4.51
CA ILE A 46 0.41 0.71 -4.83
C ILE A 46 0.68 0.49 -6.32
N LEU A 47 -0.02 1.19 -7.21
CA LEU A 47 0.22 1.12 -8.66
C LEU A 47 1.67 1.52 -9.00
N HIS A 48 2.18 2.60 -8.40
CA HIS A 48 3.57 3.03 -8.58
C HIS A 48 4.57 2.03 -7.98
N ALA A 49 4.25 1.41 -6.85
CA ALA A 49 5.08 0.39 -6.22
C ALA A 49 5.21 -0.86 -7.10
N LEU A 50 4.11 -1.30 -7.71
CA LEU A 50 4.07 -2.42 -8.65
C LEU A 50 4.87 -2.10 -9.92
N ASP A 51 4.72 -0.90 -10.47
CA ASP A 51 5.48 -0.45 -11.62
C ASP A 51 6.99 -0.43 -11.33
N ALA A 52 7.41 0.11 -10.19
CA ALA A 52 8.82 0.11 -9.78
C ALA A 52 9.37 -1.33 -9.68
N SER A 53 8.61 -2.26 -9.10
CA SER A 53 8.98 -3.67 -9.03
C SER A 53 9.11 -4.31 -10.41
N ALA A 54 8.16 -4.04 -11.31
CA ALA A 54 8.19 -4.52 -12.69
C ALA A 54 9.37 -3.95 -13.51
N GLN A 55 9.84 -2.75 -13.15
CA GLN A 55 11.04 -2.12 -13.73
C GLN A 55 12.35 -2.66 -13.12
N GLY A 56 12.30 -3.67 -12.26
CA GLY A 56 13.46 -4.33 -11.69
C GLY A 56 14.01 -3.69 -10.41
N ALA A 57 13.19 -2.92 -9.69
CA ALA A 57 13.60 -2.45 -8.37
C ALA A 57 13.90 -3.64 -7.44
N THR A 58 15.07 -3.61 -6.79
CA THR A 58 15.50 -4.65 -5.84
C THR A 58 15.14 -4.32 -4.41
N GLN A 59 14.84 -3.05 -4.13
CA GLN A 59 14.39 -2.55 -2.83
C GLN A 59 13.28 -1.52 -3.02
N LEU A 60 12.27 -1.59 -2.19
CA LEU A 60 11.13 -0.67 -2.23
C LEU A 60 10.79 -0.16 -0.83
N SER A 61 10.58 1.15 -0.71
CA SER A 61 10.10 1.77 0.52
C SER A 61 8.81 2.54 0.22
N ILE A 62 7.70 2.09 0.79
CA ILE A 62 6.38 2.71 0.65
C ILE A 62 6.16 3.60 1.87
N TYR A 63 6.03 4.90 1.66
CA TYR A 63 5.81 5.89 2.72
C TYR A 63 4.34 6.31 2.75
N SER A 64 3.65 6.02 3.84
CA SER A 64 2.29 6.51 4.09
C SER A 64 1.98 6.52 5.58
N PRO A 65 1.17 7.48 6.08
CA PRO A 65 0.60 7.42 7.41
C PRO A 65 -0.59 6.46 7.49
N ASP A 66 -1.18 6.07 6.34
CA ASP A 66 -2.43 5.33 6.26
C ASP A 66 -2.23 3.81 6.30
N THR A 67 -2.96 3.17 7.20
CA THR A 67 -2.98 1.70 7.35
C THR A 67 -3.62 1.01 6.14
N SER A 68 -4.51 1.68 5.41
CA SER A 68 -5.12 1.15 4.19
C SER A 68 -4.05 0.85 3.13
N VAL A 69 -3.04 1.73 2.99
CA VAL A 69 -1.90 1.51 2.09
C VAL A 69 -1.09 0.28 2.50
N LEU A 70 -0.85 0.08 3.82
CA LEU A 70 -0.16 -1.12 4.32
C LEU A 70 -0.94 -2.39 3.96
N VAL A 71 -2.24 -2.40 4.18
CA VAL A 71 -3.13 -3.54 3.89
C VAL A 71 -3.13 -3.87 2.39
N LEU A 72 -3.21 -2.86 1.53
CA LEU A 72 -3.12 -3.02 0.08
C LEU A 72 -1.74 -3.51 -0.36
N ALA A 73 -0.67 -3.00 0.24
CA ALA A 73 0.70 -3.45 -0.03
C ALA A 73 0.90 -4.93 0.34
N LEU A 74 0.37 -5.38 1.48
CA LEU A 74 0.42 -6.79 1.90
C LEU A 74 -0.34 -7.69 0.93
N ARG A 75 -1.54 -7.29 0.49
CA ARG A 75 -2.30 -8.04 -0.51
C ARG A 75 -1.52 -8.20 -1.83
N ARG A 76 -0.82 -7.14 -2.24
CA ARG A 76 -0.05 -7.12 -3.51
C ARG A 76 1.40 -7.53 -3.33
N TYR A 77 1.81 -7.95 -2.12
CA TYR A 77 3.20 -8.30 -1.82
C TYR A 77 3.79 -9.35 -2.79
N PRO A 78 3.07 -10.38 -3.26
CA PRO A 78 3.61 -11.33 -4.25
C PRO A 78 4.10 -10.69 -5.55
N ASP A 79 3.57 -9.51 -5.91
CA ASP A 79 3.93 -8.79 -7.14
C ASP A 79 4.97 -7.67 -6.87
N LEU A 80 5.33 -7.44 -5.62
CA LEU A 80 6.36 -6.49 -5.22
C LEU A 80 7.74 -7.15 -5.14
N CYS A 81 8.80 -6.35 -5.19
CA CYS A 81 10.13 -6.91 -4.95
C CYS A 81 10.25 -7.43 -3.50
N SER A 82 11.03 -8.49 -3.31
CA SER A 82 11.12 -9.20 -2.02
C SER A 82 11.61 -8.34 -0.85
N ASN A 83 12.43 -7.31 -1.15
CA ASN A 83 12.93 -6.37 -0.16
C ASN A 83 12.06 -5.10 -0.12
N SER A 84 10.76 -5.30 0.18
CA SER A 84 9.80 -4.20 0.29
C SER A 84 9.47 -3.91 1.74
N CYS A 85 9.47 -2.62 2.11
CA CYS A 85 9.07 -2.17 3.43
C CYS A 85 8.04 -1.04 3.38
N PHE A 86 7.25 -0.95 4.44
CA PHE A 86 6.30 0.14 4.67
C PHE A 86 6.85 1.04 5.77
N VAL A 87 6.85 2.34 5.52
CA VAL A 87 7.39 3.36 6.43
C VAL A 87 6.26 4.29 6.85
N THR A 88 6.02 4.37 8.15
CA THR A 88 4.98 5.23 8.72
C THR A 88 5.51 6.01 9.92
N GLY A 89 4.76 7.04 10.33
CA GLY A 89 5.16 7.94 11.40
C GLY A 89 6.25 8.92 10.99
N SER A 90 6.63 9.81 11.91
CA SER A 90 7.63 10.85 11.69
C SER A 90 8.53 11.02 12.92
N GLY A 91 9.74 11.56 12.72
CA GLY A 91 10.68 11.82 13.81
C GLY A 91 10.95 10.56 14.65
N SER A 92 10.80 10.65 15.96
CA SER A 92 11.02 9.57 16.92
C SER A 92 9.96 8.45 16.85
N SER A 93 8.80 8.71 16.26
CA SER A 93 7.74 7.72 16.07
C SER A 93 7.78 7.02 14.71
N ARG A 94 8.81 7.26 13.91
CA ARG A 94 9.00 6.59 12.62
C ARG A 94 9.17 5.08 12.82
N ARG A 95 8.40 4.30 12.07
CA ARG A 95 8.46 2.84 12.03
C ARG A 95 8.73 2.36 10.62
N VAL A 96 9.59 1.35 10.50
CA VAL A 96 9.86 0.63 9.26
C VAL A 96 9.37 -0.79 9.43
N ILE A 97 8.41 -1.20 8.62
CA ILE A 97 7.73 -2.49 8.69
C ILE A 97 8.15 -3.31 7.48
N ASN A 98 8.76 -4.47 7.70
CA ASN A 98 9.12 -5.39 6.64
C ASN A 98 7.87 -6.12 6.16
N LEU A 99 7.48 -5.94 4.89
CA LEU A 99 6.27 -6.54 4.34
C LEU A 99 6.39 -8.07 4.22
N LYS A 100 7.59 -8.58 3.93
CA LYS A 100 7.84 -10.02 3.81
C LYS A 100 7.50 -10.76 5.10
N SER A 101 7.98 -10.26 6.22
CA SER A 101 7.76 -10.90 7.52
C SER A 101 6.28 -11.04 7.86
N ILE A 102 5.47 -10.02 7.53
CA ILE A 102 4.03 -10.06 7.77
C ILE A 102 3.33 -10.97 6.75
N ALA A 103 3.68 -10.87 5.47
CA ALA A 103 3.09 -11.70 4.43
C ALA A 103 3.35 -13.19 4.67
N ASP A 104 4.57 -13.56 5.07
CA ASP A 104 4.95 -14.94 5.41
C ASP A 104 4.17 -15.44 6.65
N ALA A 105 4.01 -14.61 7.67
CA ALA A 105 3.27 -14.96 8.89
C ALA A 105 1.76 -15.14 8.65
N LEU A 106 1.16 -14.31 7.80
CA LEU A 106 -0.27 -14.38 7.47
C LEU A 106 -0.59 -15.50 6.46
N GLY A 107 0.32 -15.74 5.55
CA GLY A 107 0.09 -16.63 4.41
C GLY A 107 -0.81 -16.03 3.32
N PRO A 108 -0.89 -16.68 2.14
CA PRO A 108 -1.55 -16.11 0.96
C PRO A 108 -3.06 -15.93 1.14
N THR A 109 -3.73 -16.84 1.85
CA THR A 109 -5.18 -16.77 2.06
C THR A 109 -5.57 -15.57 2.91
N LYS A 110 -4.89 -15.34 4.03
CA LYS A 110 -5.20 -14.21 4.93
C LYS A 110 -4.82 -12.87 4.30
N THR A 111 -3.69 -12.78 3.62
CA THR A 111 -3.30 -11.56 2.90
C THR A 111 -4.28 -11.20 1.78
N ALA A 112 -4.87 -12.18 1.11
CA ALA A 112 -5.84 -11.95 0.05
C ALA A 112 -7.13 -11.28 0.56
N VAL A 113 -7.62 -11.66 1.74
CA VAL A 113 -8.87 -11.15 2.32
C VAL A 113 -8.67 -9.95 3.27
N LEU A 114 -7.43 -9.61 3.58
CA LEU A 114 -7.08 -8.55 4.53
C LEU A 114 -7.72 -7.19 4.21
N PRO A 115 -7.80 -6.71 2.94
CA PRO A 115 -8.48 -5.45 2.62
C PRO A 115 -9.97 -5.50 2.94
N THR A 116 -10.65 -6.60 2.65
CA THR A 116 -12.06 -6.77 3.00
C THR A 116 -12.27 -6.77 4.50
N PHE A 117 -11.42 -7.49 5.24
CA PHE A 117 -11.43 -7.48 6.70
C PHE A 117 -11.23 -6.07 7.26
N HIS A 118 -10.24 -5.32 6.73
CA HIS A 118 -9.96 -3.94 7.14
C HIS A 118 -11.16 -3.02 6.88
N ALA A 119 -11.79 -3.12 5.72
CA ALA A 119 -12.98 -2.34 5.37
C ALA A 119 -14.18 -2.64 6.29
N LEU A 120 -14.42 -3.92 6.60
CA LEU A 120 -15.54 -4.34 7.43
C LEU A 120 -15.36 -4.00 8.92
N THR A 121 -14.13 -4.01 9.42
CA THR A 121 -13.82 -3.76 10.85
C THR A 121 -13.52 -2.30 11.16
N GLY A 122 -13.64 -1.40 10.19
CA GLY A 122 -13.48 0.05 10.31
C GLY A 122 -12.18 0.54 9.65
N ALA A 123 -12.25 0.83 8.37
CA ALA A 123 -11.40 1.82 7.72
C ALA A 123 -11.92 3.23 8.08
N ASP A 124 -11.12 4.28 7.82
CA ASP A 124 -11.42 5.66 8.25
C ASP A 124 -12.81 6.19 7.83
N VAL A 125 -13.37 5.64 6.74
CA VAL A 125 -14.69 6.04 6.20
C VAL A 125 -15.82 5.04 6.46
N THR A 126 -15.54 3.88 7.05
CA THR A 126 -16.54 2.85 7.34
C THR A 126 -16.79 2.73 8.84
N ARG A 127 -18.08 2.72 9.25
CA ARG A 127 -18.44 2.40 10.63
C ARG A 127 -18.13 0.93 10.89
N SER A 128 -17.40 0.65 11.96
CA SER A 128 -17.21 -0.72 12.45
C SER A 128 -18.57 -1.34 12.84
N PHE A 129 -18.69 -2.66 12.69
CA PHE A 129 -19.84 -3.37 13.27
C PHE A 129 -19.95 -3.06 14.75
N SER A 130 -21.15 -2.63 15.16
CA SER A 130 -21.41 -2.23 16.54
C SER A 130 -21.09 -3.38 17.51
N GLY A 131 -20.25 -3.09 18.52
CA GLY A 131 -19.98 -3.99 19.62
C GLY A 131 -18.80 -4.96 19.48
N LYS A 132 -18.11 -5.03 18.30
CA LYS A 132 -16.91 -5.87 18.13
C LYS A 132 -15.71 -5.02 17.70
N GLY A 133 -14.65 -5.01 18.50
CA GLY A 133 -13.38 -4.38 18.14
C GLY A 133 -12.60 -5.17 17.07
N LYS A 134 -11.66 -4.52 16.37
CA LYS A 134 -10.80 -5.16 15.36
C LYS A 134 -10.08 -6.41 15.89
N ALA A 135 -9.60 -6.37 17.13
CA ALA A 135 -8.91 -7.51 17.76
C ALA A 135 -9.84 -8.73 17.89
N THR A 136 -11.07 -8.53 18.40
CA THR A 136 -12.04 -9.61 18.55
C THR A 136 -12.44 -10.22 17.19
N CYS A 137 -12.64 -9.37 16.17
CA CYS A 137 -12.93 -9.84 14.82
C CYS A 137 -11.73 -10.61 14.23
N TRP A 138 -10.50 -10.21 14.56
CA TRP A 138 -9.30 -10.88 14.11
C TRP A 138 -9.15 -12.25 14.75
N ASP A 139 -9.39 -12.38 16.06
CA ASP A 139 -9.33 -13.64 16.78
C ASP A 139 -10.34 -14.65 16.22
N GLU A 140 -11.56 -14.21 15.89
CA GLU A 140 -12.59 -15.03 15.25
C GLU A 140 -12.21 -15.43 13.80
N PHE A 141 -11.54 -14.54 13.08
CA PHE A 141 -11.04 -14.80 11.72
C PHE A 141 -9.87 -15.78 11.72
N ASP A 142 -8.98 -15.65 12.71
CA ASP A 142 -7.77 -16.47 12.84
C ASP A 142 -8.06 -17.88 13.40
N ASN A 143 -9.06 -17.99 14.27
CA ASN A 143 -9.54 -19.23 14.87
C ASN A 143 -11.07 -19.33 14.75
N PRO A 144 -11.60 -19.71 13.58
CA PRO A 144 -13.05 -19.88 13.44
C PRO A 144 -13.54 -21.00 14.37
N SER A 145 -14.19 -20.61 15.45
CA SER A 145 -14.73 -21.53 16.45
C SER A 145 -16.00 -22.26 15.98
N THR A 146 -16.46 -22.00 14.78
CA THR A 146 -17.66 -22.65 14.20
C THR A 146 -17.45 -22.85 12.70
N PRO A 147 -17.65 -24.05 12.14
CA PRO A 147 -17.73 -24.22 10.69
C PRO A 147 -18.92 -23.43 10.16
N ILE A 148 -18.66 -22.56 9.20
CA ILE A 148 -19.74 -21.92 8.43
C ILE A 148 -20.42 -23.03 7.65
N LEU A 149 -21.64 -23.37 8.05
CA LEU A 149 -22.54 -24.29 7.34
C LEU A 149 -22.98 -23.67 6.02
#